data_0ddf10ed160f5e7e332706c0d48cf316
#
_entry.id   0ddf10ed160f5e7e332706c0d48cf316
#
_cell.length_a   1.000
_cell.length_b   1.000
_cell.length_c   1.000
_cell.angle_alpha   90.00
_cell.angle_beta   90.00
_cell.angle_gamma   90.00
#
_symmetry.space_group_name_H-M   'P 1'
#
loop_
_entity.id
_entity.type
_entity.pdbx_description
1 polymer ?
#
loop_
_entity_poly.entity_id
_entity_poly.type
_entity_poly.pdbx_seq_one_letter_code
_entity_poly.pdbx_strand_id
1 'polypeptide(L)'
;MLARCLAAALVGLEAHPIAVEVDLAPGLPAFQLVGVTDASGRDSRERVRSALRNSGFRVPQSRVVVSLAPADLPKQGASFDLAIALALLVASGQLDPALLSAQWAFGELALDGRLLPAQGVLAVVLAAQQAAAAGVILPQANACEAPLLEALPLYPADSLRTVVEALQGRAPWCPRPQPLALQPASLGVDLVQVEGQSQARRALEVAAAGGHHLLMVGPPGCGKTMLATALIGLLPPLANEQALVVSHIHTLAGLRSAGNPLLRQPPFRAPHHSSTAAALVGGGAGPRPGELTLAHHGVLFLDELAEFRRPVLDQLRQPLESGEVLLARSKQSLRFPSEVLLVGATNPCPCGWWGDPRQGCGCGQHRRQQYWSRISGPLLDRFDLQVPLRNQQRGSRSGPAPEASSVVARRVQRARSRMQQRNPGGCSNARLTAAQLQGCLRLSPEAQSWWGDLDPEPPLSGRSRHRLLTVALSLADLAASSVVEPQHLAEALMFRSLERSVTGDGGFHPGLARRAGIAGD
;
A
#
# COMPACT_ATOMS: atom_id res chain seq x y z
N MET A 1 3.13 -29.19 36.45
CA MET A 1 1.86 -28.42 36.37
C MET A 1 1.84 -27.73 35.04
N LEU A 2 0.85 -28.02 34.21
CA LEU A 2 0.71 -27.46 32.87
C LEU A 2 -0.03 -26.10 32.92
N ALA A 3 0.53 -25.09 32.27
CA ALA A 3 -0.09 -23.76 32.12
C ALA A 3 -0.09 -23.36 30.64
N ARG A 4 -1.05 -22.51 30.25
CA ARG A 4 -1.22 -22.04 28.89
C ARG A 4 -1.41 -20.53 28.85
N CYS A 5 -0.74 -19.87 27.90
CA CYS A 5 -0.98 -18.47 27.53
C CYS A 5 -1.15 -18.37 26.01
N LEU A 6 -2.00 -17.48 25.53
CA LEU A 6 -2.18 -17.25 24.10
C LEU A 6 -1.24 -16.13 23.62
N ALA A 7 -0.65 -16.34 22.45
CA ALA A 7 0.21 -15.40 21.75
C ALA A 7 -0.08 -15.46 20.25
N ALA A 8 0.72 -14.79 19.43
CA ALA A 8 0.58 -14.86 17.98
C ALA A 8 1.92 -14.98 17.27
N ALA A 9 1.94 -15.73 16.16
CA ALA A 9 3.03 -15.75 15.19
C ALA A 9 2.66 -14.92 13.98
N LEU A 10 3.60 -14.10 13.49
CA LEU A 10 3.43 -13.31 12.28
C LEU A 10 3.87 -14.13 11.06
N VAL A 11 3.00 -14.21 10.05
CA VAL A 11 3.27 -14.85 8.76
C VAL A 11 2.88 -13.87 7.65
N GLY A 12 3.84 -13.20 7.06
CA GLY A 12 3.55 -12.08 6.16
C GLY A 12 2.87 -10.93 6.89
N LEU A 13 1.66 -10.58 6.46
CA LEU A 13 0.82 -9.53 7.08
C LEU A 13 -0.19 -10.08 8.09
N GLU A 14 -0.29 -11.40 8.25
CA GLU A 14 -1.27 -12.03 9.10
C GLU A 14 -0.65 -12.49 10.41
N ALA A 15 -1.42 -12.44 11.49
CA ALA A 15 -1.07 -13.03 12.76
C ALA A 15 -1.92 -14.29 13.00
N HIS A 16 -1.25 -15.37 13.38
CA HIS A 16 -1.91 -16.63 13.66
C HIS A 16 -1.81 -16.95 15.15
N PRO A 17 -2.88 -17.45 15.78
CA PRO A 17 -2.88 -17.76 17.20
C PRO A 17 -1.86 -18.88 17.53
N ILE A 18 -1.10 -18.67 18.58
CA ILE A 18 -0.14 -19.62 19.13
C ILE A 18 -0.47 -19.89 20.59
N ALA A 19 -0.60 -21.15 20.94
CA ALA A 19 -0.66 -21.56 22.33
C ALA A 19 0.77 -21.72 22.86
N VAL A 20 1.11 -20.95 23.88
CA VAL A 20 2.35 -21.10 24.66
C VAL A 20 2.03 -21.97 25.85
N GLU A 21 2.51 -23.20 25.85
CA GLU A 21 2.28 -24.20 26.89
C GLU A 21 3.57 -24.39 27.70
N VAL A 22 3.47 -24.31 29.03
CA VAL A 22 4.59 -24.48 29.94
C VAL A 22 4.30 -25.63 30.91
N ASP A 23 5.17 -26.64 30.92
CA ASP A 23 5.11 -27.71 31.87
C ASP A 23 6.34 -27.71 32.81
N LEU A 24 6.06 -27.82 34.12
CA LEU A 24 7.06 -27.96 35.17
C LEU A 24 7.13 -29.42 35.63
N ALA A 25 8.20 -30.12 35.26
CA ALA A 25 8.45 -31.51 35.64
C ALA A 25 9.53 -31.60 36.72
N PRO A 26 9.48 -32.62 37.62
CA PRO A 26 10.56 -32.93 38.54
C PRO A 26 11.85 -33.27 37.77
N GLY A 27 13.00 -32.87 38.30
CA GLY A 27 14.30 -33.20 37.71
C GLY A 27 15.32 -32.04 37.82
N LEU A 28 16.49 -32.27 37.23
CA LEU A 28 17.54 -31.27 37.19
C LEU A 28 17.05 -29.98 36.47
N PRO A 29 17.42 -28.81 36.98
CA PRO A 29 17.03 -27.57 36.36
C PRO A 29 17.45 -27.50 34.90
N ALA A 30 16.49 -27.48 34.01
CA ALA A 30 16.68 -27.37 32.57
C ALA A 30 15.56 -26.51 31.99
N PHE A 31 15.86 -25.76 30.92
CA PHE A 31 14.86 -24.97 30.18
C PHE A 31 14.91 -25.41 28.71
N GLN A 32 13.86 -26.04 28.24
CA GLN A 32 13.72 -26.54 26.88
C GLN A 32 12.61 -25.78 26.18
N LEU A 33 12.89 -25.22 25.00
CA LEU A 33 11.92 -24.55 24.15
C LEU A 33 11.73 -25.40 22.89
N VAL A 34 10.48 -25.82 22.64
CA VAL A 34 10.08 -26.67 21.53
C VAL A 34 9.18 -25.89 20.58
N GLY A 35 9.34 -26.09 19.27
CA GLY A 35 8.53 -25.42 18.26
C GLY A 35 9.11 -24.12 17.72
N VAL A 36 10.35 -23.75 18.07
CA VAL A 36 11.09 -22.62 17.51
C VAL A 36 12.19 -23.10 16.59
N THR A 37 12.31 -22.49 15.42
CA THR A 37 13.19 -22.96 14.34
C THR A 37 14.50 -22.18 14.21
N ASP A 38 14.68 -21.08 14.94
CA ASP A 38 15.81 -20.18 14.82
C ASP A 38 16.64 -19.99 16.11
N ALA A 39 17.76 -19.26 15.99
CA ALA A 39 18.62 -18.91 17.13
C ALA A 39 17.92 -18.05 18.17
N SER A 40 16.89 -17.28 17.78
CA SER A 40 16.15 -16.38 18.68
C SER A 40 15.47 -17.11 19.82
N GLY A 41 15.07 -18.36 19.63
CA GLY A 41 14.51 -19.19 20.69
C GLY A 41 15.48 -19.53 21.83
N ARG A 42 16.78 -19.66 21.53
CA ARG A 42 17.80 -19.86 22.56
C ARG A 42 17.98 -18.60 23.42
N ASP A 43 17.95 -17.45 22.79
CA ASP A 43 18.09 -16.16 23.46
C ASP A 43 16.85 -15.82 24.31
N SER A 44 15.64 -16.21 23.89
CA SER A 44 14.40 -16.05 24.66
C SER A 44 14.48 -16.72 26.03
N ARG A 45 15.12 -17.88 26.14
CA ARG A 45 15.32 -18.56 27.41
C ARG A 45 16.04 -17.68 28.44
N GLU A 46 17.16 -17.09 28.04
CA GLU A 46 17.96 -16.27 28.95
C GLU A 46 17.27 -14.93 29.25
N ARG A 47 16.59 -14.33 28.27
CA ARG A 47 15.81 -13.10 28.48
C ARG A 47 14.69 -13.33 29.48
N VAL A 48 13.85 -14.34 29.27
CA VAL A 48 12.72 -14.64 30.17
C VAL A 48 13.20 -14.95 31.60
N ARG A 49 14.26 -15.75 31.77
CA ARG A 49 14.80 -16.05 33.09
C ARG A 49 15.31 -14.81 33.81
N SER A 50 16.06 -13.97 33.12
CA SER A 50 16.60 -12.72 33.66
C SER A 50 15.49 -11.72 33.98
N ALA A 51 14.53 -11.54 33.07
CA ALA A 51 13.37 -10.69 33.26
C ALA A 51 12.55 -11.07 34.49
N LEU A 52 12.26 -12.37 34.67
CA LEU A 52 11.55 -12.86 35.85
C LEU A 52 12.30 -12.54 37.14
N ARG A 53 13.62 -12.85 37.19
CA ARG A 53 14.45 -12.58 38.37
C ARG A 53 14.51 -11.10 38.71
N ASN A 54 14.78 -10.26 37.71
CA ASN A 54 14.94 -8.82 37.86
C ASN A 54 13.60 -8.11 38.16
N SER A 55 12.47 -8.72 37.77
CA SER A 55 11.14 -8.27 38.17
C SER A 55 10.70 -8.73 39.56
N GLY A 56 11.52 -9.51 40.28
CA GLY A 56 11.26 -9.95 41.65
C GLY A 56 10.46 -11.27 41.72
N PHE A 57 10.32 -12.02 40.62
CA PHE A 57 9.64 -13.31 40.59
C PHE A 57 10.62 -14.49 40.79
N ARG A 58 10.11 -15.59 41.34
CA ARG A 58 10.91 -16.80 41.53
C ARG A 58 11.01 -17.57 40.21
N VAL A 59 12.23 -17.87 39.80
CA VAL A 59 12.50 -18.77 38.68
C VAL A 59 12.46 -20.22 39.18
N PRO A 60 11.59 -21.11 38.63
CA PRO A 60 11.51 -22.51 39.07
C PRO A 60 12.85 -23.24 38.93
N GLN A 61 13.24 -23.96 39.99
CA GLN A 61 14.44 -24.81 40.02
C GLN A 61 14.09 -26.28 39.61
N SER A 62 13.31 -26.42 38.54
CA SER A 62 12.83 -27.69 38.02
C SER A 62 13.08 -27.74 36.50
N ARG A 63 12.75 -28.88 35.90
CA ARG A 63 12.78 -29.01 34.44
C ARG A 63 11.58 -28.24 33.85
N VAL A 64 11.86 -27.20 33.11
CA VAL A 64 10.88 -26.37 32.39
C VAL A 64 10.85 -26.77 30.92
N VAL A 65 9.68 -27.16 30.42
CA VAL A 65 9.44 -27.41 28.99
C VAL A 65 8.42 -26.39 28.49
N VAL A 66 8.81 -25.62 27.50
CA VAL A 66 7.93 -24.65 26.81
C VAL A 66 7.65 -25.17 25.42
N SER A 67 6.38 -25.30 25.07
CA SER A 67 5.91 -25.70 23.73
C SER A 67 5.14 -24.56 23.08
N LEU A 68 5.45 -24.25 21.83
CA LEU A 68 4.73 -23.28 21.00
C LEU A 68 3.92 -24.04 19.93
N ALA A 69 2.61 -24.16 20.13
CA ALA A 69 1.72 -24.92 19.24
C ALA A 69 0.83 -23.97 18.39
N PRO A 70 0.54 -24.30 17.12
CA PRO A 70 0.94 -25.48 16.35
C PRO A 70 2.40 -25.39 15.84
N ALA A 71 3.05 -26.52 15.56
CA ALA A 71 4.48 -26.59 15.22
C ALA A 71 4.80 -26.16 13.77
N ASP A 72 3.85 -26.21 12.87
CA ASP A 72 3.97 -25.96 11.43
C ASP A 72 4.12 -24.49 11.07
N LEU A 73 3.72 -23.57 11.95
CA LEU A 73 3.87 -22.13 11.73
C LEU A 73 5.30 -21.66 12.03
N PRO A 74 5.90 -20.82 11.18
CA PRO A 74 7.21 -20.22 11.47
C PRO A 74 7.09 -19.28 12.67
N LYS A 75 7.91 -19.51 13.68
CA LYS A 75 8.00 -18.70 14.89
C LYS A 75 9.35 -18.03 14.91
N GLN A 76 9.37 -16.74 14.66
CA GLN A 76 10.57 -15.91 14.60
C GLN A 76 10.46 -14.75 15.59
N GLY A 77 11.61 -14.35 16.14
CA GLY A 77 11.70 -13.20 17.01
C GLY A 77 11.41 -13.47 18.48
N ALA A 78 11.44 -12.39 19.26
CA ALA A 78 11.34 -12.37 20.72
C ALA A 78 9.93 -12.05 21.24
N SER A 79 8.95 -11.89 20.36
CA SER A 79 7.60 -11.44 20.70
C SER A 79 6.80 -12.41 21.58
N PHE A 80 7.28 -13.65 21.75
CA PHE A 80 6.68 -14.64 22.64
C PHE A 80 7.18 -14.55 24.10
N ASP A 81 8.23 -13.74 24.37
CA ASP A 81 8.87 -13.68 25.68
C ASP A 81 7.88 -13.38 26.81
N LEU A 82 6.97 -12.40 26.57
CA LEU A 82 5.93 -12.05 27.55
C LEU A 82 4.98 -13.23 27.83
N ALA A 83 4.50 -13.90 26.79
CA ALA A 83 3.58 -15.03 26.93
C ALA A 83 4.25 -16.21 27.64
N ILE A 84 5.52 -16.47 27.34
CA ILE A 84 6.32 -17.51 28.03
C ILE A 84 6.49 -17.17 29.51
N ALA A 85 6.83 -15.90 29.83
CA ALA A 85 6.98 -15.46 31.22
C ALA A 85 5.68 -15.62 32.01
N LEU A 86 4.55 -15.16 31.45
CA LEU A 86 3.23 -15.27 32.09
C LEU A 86 2.80 -16.74 32.29
N ALA A 87 2.96 -17.59 31.28
CA ALA A 87 2.67 -19.01 31.39
C ALA A 87 3.57 -19.70 32.46
N LEU A 88 4.84 -19.28 32.59
CA LEU A 88 5.76 -19.77 33.62
C LEU A 88 5.34 -19.33 35.02
N LEU A 89 4.87 -18.10 35.20
CA LEU A 89 4.33 -17.62 36.46
C LEU A 89 3.07 -18.39 36.89
N VAL A 90 2.19 -18.71 35.95
CA VAL A 90 1.03 -19.58 36.21
C VAL A 90 1.47 -20.99 36.59
N ALA A 91 2.37 -21.61 35.81
CA ALA A 91 2.84 -22.95 36.07
C ALA A 91 3.53 -23.11 37.44
N SER A 92 4.19 -22.01 37.90
CA SER A 92 4.86 -21.97 39.20
C SER A 92 3.97 -21.54 40.39
N GLY A 93 2.67 -21.31 40.14
CA GLY A 93 1.70 -20.87 41.16
C GLY A 93 1.86 -19.45 41.65
N GLN A 94 2.58 -18.59 40.91
CA GLN A 94 2.77 -17.18 41.25
C GLN A 94 1.70 -16.25 40.65
N LEU A 95 0.94 -16.77 39.65
CA LEU A 95 -0.16 -16.07 38.98
C LEU A 95 -1.34 -17.05 38.83
N ASP A 96 -2.56 -16.56 39.08
CA ASP A 96 -3.78 -17.35 38.91
C ASP A 96 -4.05 -17.58 37.41
N PRO A 97 -4.26 -18.83 36.95
CA PRO A 97 -4.57 -19.14 35.57
C PRO A 97 -5.84 -18.44 35.04
N ALA A 98 -6.82 -18.19 35.92
CA ALA A 98 -8.07 -17.50 35.55
C ALA A 98 -7.83 -16.09 34.98
N LEU A 99 -6.78 -15.41 35.42
CA LEU A 99 -6.43 -14.06 34.98
C LEU A 99 -5.90 -13.99 33.55
N LEU A 100 -5.44 -15.12 32.99
CA LEU A 100 -4.97 -15.22 31.60
C LEU A 100 -6.01 -15.86 30.65
N SER A 101 -7.17 -16.25 31.18
CA SER A 101 -8.19 -16.91 30.39
C SER A 101 -8.64 -16.04 29.22
N ALA A 102 -8.51 -16.55 27.97
CA ALA A 102 -8.85 -15.88 26.73
C ALA A 102 -8.11 -14.55 26.45
N GLN A 103 -7.09 -14.19 27.21
CA GLN A 103 -6.21 -13.04 26.93
C GLN A 103 -5.02 -13.45 26.08
N TRP A 104 -4.63 -12.58 25.16
CA TRP A 104 -3.42 -12.74 24.37
C TRP A 104 -2.30 -11.89 24.96
N ALA A 105 -1.09 -12.41 24.98
CA ALA A 105 0.10 -11.68 25.42
C ALA A 105 1.13 -11.61 24.30
N PHE A 106 1.56 -10.41 23.95
CA PHE A 106 2.48 -10.16 22.87
C PHE A 106 3.48 -9.07 23.24
N GLY A 107 4.78 -9.39 23.22
CA GLY A 107 5.84 -8.43 23.56
C GLY A 107 7.17 -9.09 23.82
N GLU A 108 8.24 -8.37 23.55
CA GLU A 108 9.61 -8.75 23.85
C GLU A 108 9.99 -8.27 25.27
N LEU A 109 10.74 -9.09 26.00
CA LEU A 109 11.24 -8.74 27.32
C LEU A 109 12.72 -8.37 27.26
N ALA A 110 13.07 -7.22 27.84
CA ALA A 110 14.44 -6.89 28.17
C ALA A 110 14.89 -7.68 29.43
N LEU A 111 16.19 -7.79 29.64
CA LEU A 111 16.76 -8.53 30.77
C LEU A 111 16.33 -7.97 32.14
N ASP A 112 16.03 -6.67 32.20
CA ASP A 112 15.54 -5.98 33.39
C ASP A 112 14.03 -6.11 33.64
N GLY A 113 13.32 -6.79 32.71
CA GLY A 113 11.88 -7.03 32.77
C GLY A 113 11.03 -5.95 32.12
N ARG A 114 11.62 -4.94 31.47
CA ARG A 114 10.86 -3.98 30.65
C ARG A 114 10.30 -4.64 29.41
N LEU A 115 9.12 -4.18 28.98
CA LEU A 115 8.50 -4.57 27.71
C LEU A 115 9.02 -3.68 26.59
N LEU A 116 9.69 -4.27 25.62
CA LEU A 116 10.21 -3.60 24.44
C LEU A 116 9.15 -3.51 23.34
N PRO A 117 9.19 -2.44 22.51
CA PRO A 117 8.31 -2.32 21.35
C PRO A 117 8.43 -3.54 20.44
N ALA A 118 7.30 -4.15 20.08
CA ALA A 118 7.24 -5.31 19.20
C ALA A 118 6.68 -4.93 17.82
N GLN A 119 7.17 -5.57 16.77
CA GLN A 119 6.64 -5.38 15.42
C GLN A 119 5.37 -6.20 15.20
N GLY A 120 4.41 -5.66 14.41
CA GLY A 120 3.22 -6.39 13.99
C GLY A 120 2.10 -6.45 15.03
N VAL A 121 2.14 -5.64 16.08
CA VAL A 121 1.08 -5.56 17.11
C VAL A 121 -0.30 -5.37 16.49
N LEU A 122 -0.41 -4.58 15.44
CA LEU A 122 -1.70 -4.36 14.76
C LEU A 122 -2.29 -5.65 14.19
N ALA A 123 -1.48 -6.50 13.53
CA ALA A 123 -1.96 -7.80 13.04
C ALA A 123 -2.40 -8.71 14.19
N VAL A 124 -1.66 -8.69 15.30
CA VAL A 124 -1.99 -9.47 16.50
C VAL A 124 -3.32 -9.04 17.09
N VAL A 125 -3.56 -7.73 17.19
CA VAL A 125 -4.83 -7.19 17.72
C VAL A 125 -6.01 -7.53 16.80
N LEU A 126 -5.82 -7.43 15.48
CA LEU A 126 -6.85 -7.84 14.50
C LEU A 126 -7.16 -9.34 14.59
N ALA A 127 -6.13 -10.19 14.67
CA ALA A 127 -6.31 -11.63 14.82
C ALA A 127 -6.99 -12.00 16.16
N ALA A 128 -6.61 -11.33 17.25
CA ALA A 128 -7.23 -11.50 18.56
C ALA A 128 -8.72 -11.11 18.54
N GLN A 129 -9.07 -10.03 17.84
CA GLN A 129 -10.46 -9.60 17.65
C GLN A 129 -11.27 -10.65 16.87
N GLN A 130 -10.72 -11.18 15.78
CA GLN A 130 -11.35 -12.23 14.99
C GLN A 130 -11.54 -13.53 15.79
N ALA A 131 -10.60 -13.83 16.69
CA ALA A 131 -10.66 -14.98 17.59
C ALA A 131 -11.55 -14.76 18.83
N ALA A 132 -12.25 -13.62 18.92
CA ALA A 132 -13.06 -13.22 20.07
C ALA A 132 -12.29 -13.29 21.41
N ALA A 133 -11.04 -12.86 21.42
CA ALA A 133 -10.21 -12.78 22.62
C ALA A 133 -10.83 -11.80 23.64
N ALA A 134 -10.59 -12.03 24.93
CA ALA A 134 -11.00 -11.13 25.99
C ALA A 134 -10.19 -9.82 26.00
N GLY A 135 -8.99 -9.83 25.44
CA GLY A 135 -8.14 -8.66 25.28
C GLY A 135 -6.69 -9.02 24.93
N VAL A 136 -5.87 -8.01 24.69
CA VAL A 136 -4.45 -8.17 24.35
C VAL A 136 -3.58 -7.39 25.30
N ILE A 137 -2.63 -8.07 25.96
CA ILE A 137 -1.56 -7.48 26.76
C ILE A 137 -0.40 -7.17 25.82
N LEU A 138 0.04 -5.91 25.77
CA LEU A 138 1.02 -5.44 24.81
C LEU A 138 1.93 -4.34 25.38
N PRO A 139 3.11 -4.08 24.78
CA PRO A 139 3.96 -2.99 25.23
C PRO A 139 3.26 -1.64 25.12
N GLN A 140 3.43 -0.77 26.13
CA GLN A 140 2.83 0.57 26.16
C GLN A 140 3.21 1.39 24.93
N ALA A 141 4.44 1.25 24.43
CA ALA A 141 4.91 1.94 23.23
C ALA A 141 4.10 1.58 21.96
N ASN A 142 3.49 0.41 21.92
CA ASN A 142 2.65 -0.03 20.79
C ASN A 142 1.17 0.36 20.91
N ALA A 143 0.74 0.83 22.06
CA ALA A 143 -0.69 1.06 22.33
C ALA A 143 -1.33 2.15 21.43
N CYS A 144 -0.52 3.05 20.86
CA CYS A 144 -0.97 4.05 19.89
C CYS A 144 -1.12 3.53 18.46
N GLU A 145 -0.64 2.30 18.16
CA GLU A 145 -0.81 1.71 16.83
C GLU A 145 -2.23 1.21 16.56
N ALA A 146 -3.00 0.94 17.61
CA ALA A 146 -4.33 0.36 17.51
C ALA A 146 -5.46 1.26 18.09
N PRO A 147 -5.45 2.60 17.92
CA PRO A 147 -6.43 3.49 18.54
C PRO A 147 -7.86 3.33 17.98
N LEU A 148 -8.01 2.70 16.82
CA LEU A 148 -9.28 2.55 16.11
C LEU A 148 -10.00 1.22 16.38
N LEU A 149 -9.38 0.32 17.14
CA LEU A 149 -9.96 -0.98 17.47
C LEU A 149 -10.62 -0.90 18.85
N GLU A 150 -11.73 -0.16 18.94
CA GLU A 150 -12.50 0.01 20.20
C GLU A 150 -13.15 -1.27 20.67
N ALA A 151 -13.35 -2.24 19.78
CA ALA A 151 -14.08 -3.46 20.07
C ALA A 151 -13.30 -4.49 20.90
N LEU A 152 -11.97 -4.36 21.04
CA LEU A 152 -11.13 -5.26 21.81
C LEU A 152 -10.39 -4.51 22.93
N PRO A 153 -10.49 -4.93 24.20
CA PRO A 153 -9.71 -4.36 25.28
C PRO A 153 -8.20 -4.52 25.06
N LEU A 154 -7.46 -3.42 25.14
CA LEU A 154 -6.00 -3.42 25.08
C LEU A 154 -5.45 -3.10 26.48
N TYR A 155 -4.48 -3.89 26.91
CA TYR A 155 -3.84 -3.82 28.22
C TYR A 155 -2.35 -3.40 28.07
N PRO A 156 -2.08 -2.08 27.94
CA PRO A 156 -0.72 -1.59 27.80
C PRO A 156 0.07 -1.74 29.09
N ALA A 157 1.33 -2.17 28.98
CA ALA A 157 2.25 -2.25 30.10
C ALA A 157 3.69 -1.88 29.68
N ASP A 158 4.46 -1.39 30.61
CA ASP A 158 5.87 -1.01 30.43
C ASP A 158 6.84 -2.10 30.89
N SER A 159 6.39 -3.00 31.77
CA SER A 159 7.20 -4.03 32.38
C SER A 159 6.41 -5.30 32.74
N LEU A 160 7.09 -6.43 32.88
CA LEU A 160 6.50 -7.68 33.35
C LEU A 160 5.86 -7.52 34.75
N ARG A 161 6.47 -6.70 35.63
CA ARG A 161 5.92 -6.41 36.95
C ARG A 161 4.58 -5.69 36.83
N THR A 162 4.49 -4.64 36.03
CA THR A 162 3.24 -3.90 35.79
C THR A 162 2.14 -4.82 35.24
N VAL A 163 2.47 -5.74 34.32
CA VAL A 163 1.50 -6.72 33.82
C VAL A 163 0.94 -7.58 34.96
N VAL A 164 1.80 -8.14 35.81
CA VAL A 164 1.36 -9.04 36.89
C VAL A 164 0.57 -8.29 37.96
N GLU A 165 1.04 -7.09 38.37
CA GLU A 165 0.33 -6.26 39.37
C GLU A 165 -1.04 -5.81 38.85
N ALA A 166 -1.15 -5.44 37.58
CA ALA A 166 -2.41 -5.05 36.96
C ALA A 166 -3.39 -6.24 36.80
N LEU A 167 -2.90 -7.40 36.39
CA LEU A 167 -3.70 -8.63 36.33
C LEU A 167 -4.26 -9.01 37.71
N GLN A 168 -3.48 -8.82 38.77
CA GLN A 168 -3.89 -9.08 40.16
C GLN A 168 -4.74 -7.97 40.77
N GLY A 169 -5.03 -6.89 40.02
CA GLY A 169 -5.79 -5.74 40.53
C GLY A 169 -5.05 -4.86 41.54
N ARG A 170 -3.73 -5.01 41.64
CA ARG A 170 -2.89 -4.25 42.58
C ARG A 170 -2.43 -2.89 42.02
N ALA A 171 -2.40 -2.75 40.70
CA ALA A 171 -2.03 -1.53 40.01
C ALA A 171 -2.95 -1.33 38.78
N PRO A 172 -3.16 -0.10 38.31
CA PRO A 172 -3.85 0.15 37.05
C PRO A 172 -2.95 -0.23 35.86
N TRP A 173 -3.56 -0.55 34.73
CA TRP A 173 -2.85 -0.65 33.45
C TRP A 173 -2.26 0.70 33.04
N CYS A 174 -1.16 0.68 32.28
CA CYS A 174 -0.59 1.92 31.75
C CYS A 174 -1.63 2.67 30.89
N PRO A 175 -1.69 4.00 30.96
CA PRO A 175 -2.60 4.78 30.14
C PRO A 175 -2.26 4.57 28.65
N ARG A 176 -3.29 4.51 27.81
CA ARG A 176 -3.09 4.54 26.36
C ARG A 176 -2.50 5.90 25.98
N PRO A 177 -1.40 5.94 25.23
CA PRO A 177 -0.91 7.19 24.68
C PRO A 177 -2.01 7.84 23.84
N GLN A 178 -2.24 9.13 24.04
CA GLN A 178 -3.15 9.86 23.16
C GLN A 178 -2.55 9.85 21.74
N PRO A 179 -3.38 9.65 20.70
CA PRO A 179 -2.92 9.79 19.32
C PRO A 179 -2.32 11.18 19.17
N LEU A 180 -1.06 11.26 18.77
CA LEU A 180 -0.45 12.53 18.40
C LEU A 180 -1.34 13.19 17.36
N ALA A 181 -1.67 14.47 17.58
CA ALA A 181 -2.44 15.26 16.64
C ALA A 181 -1.82 15.09 15.26
N LEU A 182 -2.65 14.75 14.27
CA LEU A 182 -2.24 14.60 12.89
C LEU A 182 -1.54 15.89 12.46
N GLN A 183 -0.22 15.86 12.34
CA GLN A 183 0.47 16.92 11.65
C GLN A 183 -0.04 16.88 10.20
N PRO A 184 -0.54 18.01 9.65
CA PRO A 184 -0.84 18.06 8.24
C PRO A 184 0.45 17.68 7.52
N ALA A 185 0.41 16.56 6.80
CA ALA A 185 1.54 16.14 6.01
C ALA A 185 1.97 17.31 5.13
N SER A 186 3.27 17.58 5.06
CA SER A 186 3.80 18.56 4.15
C SER A 186 3.30 18.16 2.77
N LEU A 187 2.30 18.88 2.29
CA LEU A 187 1.81 18.75 0.92
C LEU A 187 3.06 18.88 0.04
N GLY A 188 3.34 17.88 -0.77
CA GLY A 188 4.43 17.94 -1.74
C GLY A 188 4.30 19.18 -2.63
N VAL A 189 4.73 19.13 -3.85
CA VAL A 189 4.59 20.21 -4.82
C VAL A 189 3.12 20.57 -5.00
N ASP A 190 2.75 21.85 -4.82
CA ASP A 190 1.40 22.33 -5.13
C ASP A 190 1.23 22.47 -6.66
N LEU A 191 0.05 22.13 -7.19
CA LEU A 191 -0.27 22.27 -8.61
C LEU A 191 -0.12 23.71 -9.12
N VAL A 192 -0.25 24.72 -8.27
CA VAL A 192 0.02 26.13 -8.61
C VAL A 192 1.46 26.31 -9.09
N GLN A 193 2.41 25.52 -8.59
CA GLN A 193 3.82 25.58 -8.98
C GLN A 193 4.08 24.94 -10.35
N VAL A 194 3.12 24.17 -10.88
CA VAL A 194 3.21 23.57 -12.20
C VAL A 194 2.69 24.55 -13.24
N GLU A 195 3.58 25.34 -13.80
CA GLU A 195 3.22 26.28 -14.87
C GLU A 195 2.83 25.53 -16.15
N GLY A 196 1.78 25.98 -16.80
CA GLY A 196 1.22 25.39 -18.02
C GLY A 196 0.81 23.93 -17.87
N GLN A 197 1.21 23.05 -18.81
CA GLN A 197 0.90 21.61 -18.80
C GLN A 197 -0.60 21.31 -18.49
N SER A 198 -1.53 22.09 -19.06
CA SER A 198 -2.96 22.01 -18.75
C SER A 198 -3.53 20.60 -18.90
N GLN A 199 -3.15 19.90 -19.98
CA GLN A 199 -3.57 18.53 -20.24
C GLN A 199 -3.03 17.56 -19.15
N ALA A 200 -1.79 17.72 -18.72
CA ALA A 200 -1.22 16.88 -17.66
C ALA A 200 -1.86 17.16 -16.31
N ARG A 201 -2.10 18.42 -15.95
CA ARG A 201 -2.82 18.78 -14.72
C ARG A 201 -4.22 18.17 -14.70
N ARG A 202 -4.93 18.22 -15.85
CA ARG A 202 -6.24 17.59 -15.98
C ARG A 202 -6.15 16.07 -15.87
N ALA A 203 -5.14 15.43 -16.47
CA ALA A 203 -4.91 13.99 -16.33
C ALA A 203 -4.62 13.58 -14.87
N LEU A 204 -3.88 14.40 -14.10
CA LEU A 204 -3.67 14.14 -12.67
C LEU A 204 -4.99 14.17 -11.88
N GLU A 205 -5.86 15.15 -12.18
CA GLU A 205 -7.19 15.25 -11.57
C GLU A 205 -8.04 13.99 -11.86
N VAL A 206 -8.07 13.54 -13.13
CA VAL A 206 -8.80 12.34 -13.56
C VAL A 206 -8.20 11.08 -12.94
N ALA A 207 -6.86 10.97 -12.92
CA ALA A 207 -6.15 9.85 -12.28
C ALA A 207 -6.46 9.78 -10.78
N ALA A 208 -6.41 10.93 -10.10
CA ALA A 208 -6.73 11.02 -8.67
C ALA A 208 -8.19 10.69 -8.38
N ALA A 209 -9.13 11.12 -9.20
CA ALA A 209 -10.54 10.84 -9.02
C ALA A 209 -10.87 9.38 -9.25
N GLY A 210 -10.55 8.85 -10.44
CA GLY A 210 -10.96 7.53 -10.89
C GLY A 210 -10.03 6.38 -10.48
N GLY A 211 -8.83 6.68 -9.96
CA GLY A 211 -7.80 5.65 -9.69
C GLY A 211 -7.10 5.15 -10.96
N HIS A 212 -7.08 5.96 -12.04
CA HIS A 212 -6.55 5.59 -13.34
C HIS A 212 -5.03 5.68 -13.40
N HIS A 213 -4.39 4.64 -13.93
CA HIS A 213 -2.94 4.64 -14.17
C HIS A 213 -2.55 5.65 -15.24
N LEU A 214 -1.46 6.38 -14.99
CA LEU A 214 -1.03 7.50 -15.82
C LEU A 214 0.38 7.28 -16.38
N LEU A 215 0.54 7.46 -17.70
CA LEU A 215 1.82 7.52 -18.38
C LEU A 215 2.09 8.93 -18.89
N MET A 216 3.20 9.51 -18.49
CA MET A 216 3.69 10.80 -18.94
C MET A 216 4.88 10.62 -19.88
N VAL A 217 4.80 11.15 -21.09
CA VAL A 217 5.87 11.06 -22.10
C VAL A 217 6.32 12.47 -22.50
N GLY A 218 7.59 12.77 -22.29
CA GLY A 218 8.09 14.11 -22.64
C GLY A 218 9.60 14.25 -22.48
N PRO A 219 10.17 15.34 -23.01
CA PRO A 219 11.59 15.61 -22.97
C PRO A 219 12.12 15.76 -21.53
N PRO A 220 13.44 15.69 -21.33
CA PRO A 220 14.05 16.00 -20.04
C PRO A 220 13.68 17.42 -19.58
N GLY A 221 13.48 17.58 -18.26
CA GLY A 221 13.19 18.90 -17.67
C GLY A 221 11.77 19.43 -17.87
N CYS A 222 10.84 18.68 -18.48
CA CYS A 222 9.45 19.13 -18.67
C CYS A 222 8.56 19.00 -17.41
N GLY A 223 9.11 18.62 -16.25
CA GLY A 223 8.38 18.57 -14.97
C GLY A 223 7.68 17.25 -14.64
N LYS A 224 8.05 16.12 -15.25
CA LYS A 224 7.44 14.79 -15.00
C LYS A 224 7.40 14.42 -13.51
N THR A 225 8.51 14.52 -12.83
CA THR A 225 8.65 14.18 -11.40
C THR A 225 7.86 15.15 -10.52
N MET A 226 7.84 16.44 -10.87
CA MET A 226 7.06 17.46 -10.18
C MET A 226 5.56 17.16 -10.27
N LEU A 227 5.05 16.82 -11.46
CA LEU A 227 3.66 16.40 -11.68
C LEU A 227 3.30 15.15 -10.88
N ALA A 228 4.17 14.12 -10.89
CA ALA A 228 3.95 12.90 -10.12
C ALA A 228 3.88 13.16 -8.61
N THR A 229 4.71 14.07 -8.10
CA THR A 229 4.71 14.45 -6.68
C THR A 229 3.46 15.28 -6.34
N ALA A 230 3.03 16.19 -7.23
CA ALA A 230 1.82 16.99 -7.03
C ALA A 230 0.54 16.13 -6.93
N LEU A 231 0.52 14.96 -7.56
CA LEU A 231 -0.62 14.01 -7.49
C LEU A 231 -0.97 13.61 -6.06
N ILE A 232 0.02 13.51 -5.15
CA ILE A 232 -0.22 13.12 -3.76
C ILE A 232 -1.15 14.13 -3.07
N GLY A 233 -0.97 15.42 -3.36
CA GLY A 233 -1.80 16.49 -2.82
C GLY A 233 -3.25 16.47 -3.31
N LEU A 234 -3.57 15.69 -4.35
CA LEU A 234 -4.91 15.52 -4.88
C LEU A 234 -5.63 14.31 -4.32
N LEU A 235 -4.90 13.33 -3.77
CA LEU A 235 -5.48 12.12 -3.22
C LEU A 235 -6.12 12.40 -1.85
N PRO A 236 -7.30 11.84 -1.56
CA PRO A 236 -7.89 11.95 -0.24
C PRO A 236 -7.05 11.20 0.81
N PRO A 237 -7.14 11.60 2.07
CA PRO A 237 -6.54 10.84 3.16
C PRO A 237 -7.11 9.40 3.18
N LEU A 238 -6.28 8.47 3.63
CA LEU A 238 -6.67 7.07 3.77
C LEU A 238 -7.82 6.90 4.77
N ALA A 239 -8.80 6.08 4.43
CA ALA A 239 -9.82 5.63 5.37
C ALA A 239 -9.18 4.83 6.52
N ASN A 240 -9.88 4.67 7.64
CA ASN A 240 -9.35 4.00 8.82
C ASN A 240 -8.76 2.62 8.52
N GLU A 241 -9.50 1.78 7.82
CA GLU A 241 -9.07 0.43 7.44
C GLU A 241 -7.85 0.44 6.53
N GLN A 242 -7.83 1.34 5.54
CA GLN A 242 -6.69 1.50 4.64
C GLN A 242 -5.45 1.99 5.39
N ALA A 243 -5.61 2.96 6.30
CA ALA A 243 -4.53 3.49 7.11
C ALA A 243 -3.93 2.42 8.03
N LEU A 244 -4.76 1.51 8.57
CA LEU A 244 -4.31 0.36 9.35
C LEU A 244 -3.43 -0.58 8.51
N VAL A 245 -3.91 -1.01 7.34
CA VAL A 245 -3.17 -1.92 6.46
C VAL A 245 -1.85 -1.31 6.00
N VAL A 246 -1.87 -0.06 5.52
CA VAL A 246 -0.67 0.65 5.06
C VAL A 246 0.33 0.83 6.20
N SER A 247 -0.14 1.24 7.39
CA SER A 247 0.73 1.40 8.57
C SER A 247 1.39 0.07 8.96
N HIS A 248 0.63 -1.02 8.92
CA HIS A 248 1.12 -2.36 9.22
C HIS A 248 2.21 -2.80 8.22
N ILE A 249 1.97 -2.63 6.91
CA ILE A 249 2.95 -2.92 5.86
C ILE A 249 4.26 -2.15 6.12
N HIS A 250 4.18 -0.85 6.40
CA HIS A 250 5.36 0.00 6.63
C HIS A 250 6.09 -0.36 7.93
N THR A 251 5.38 -0.79 8.98
CA THR A 251 5.99 -1.25 10.23
C THR A 251 6.74 -2.57 10.02
N LEU A 252 6.16 -3.54 9.31
CA LEU A 252 6.82 -4.80 8.96
C LEU A 252 8.05 -4.61 8.07
N ALA A 253 8.02 -3.61 7.20
CA ALA A 253 9.18 -3.25 6.37
C ALA A 253 10.29 -2.53 7.17
N GLY A 254 10.07 -2.19 8.44
CA GLY A 254 11.00 -1.43 9.25
C GLY A 254 11.10 0.06 8.89
N LEU A 255 10.16 0.56 8.09
CA LEU A 255 10.10 1.97 7.68
C LEU A 255 9.42 2.89 8.72
N ARG A 256 8.82 2.28 9.73
CA ARG A 256 8.18 2.98 10.84
C ARG A 256 8.61 2.37 12.15
N SER A 257 8.85 3.22 13.13
CA SER A 257 9.05 2.78 14.50
C SER A 257 7.71 2.40 15.14
N ALA A 258 7.74 1.45 16.06
CA ALA A 258 6.61 1.16 16.92
C ALA A 258 6.18 2.45 17.67
N GLY A 259 4.89 2.63 17.84
CA GLY A 259 4.36 3.78 18.55
C GLY A 259 4.06 5.01 17.70
N ASN A 260 4.34 5.01 16.41
CA ASN A 260 3.95 6.10 15.52
C ASN A 260 2.44 6.07 15.22
N PRO A 261 1.79 7.26 15.09
CA PRO A 261 0.38 7.33 14.69
C PRO A 261 0.17 6.75 13.29
N LEU A 262 -1.07 6.29 13.00
CA LEU A 262 -1.40 5.69 11.70
C LEU A 262 -1.08 6.62 10.52
N LEU A 263 -0.59 6.03 9.44
CA LEU A 263 -0.37 6.73 8.18
C LEU A 263 -1.72 7.07 7.54
N ARG A 264 -2.06 8.36 7.54
CA ARG A 264 -3.28 8.87 6.90
C ARG A 264 -3.05 9.35 5.49
N GLN A 265 -1.83 9.68 5.14
CA GLN A 265 -1.47 10.11 3.80
C GLN A 265 -1.16 8.88 2.93
N PRO A 266 -1.70 8.82 1.70
CA PRO A 266 -1.32 7.81 0.72
C PRO A 266 0.20 7.79 0.51
N PRO A 267 0.85 6.61 0.54
CA PRO A 267 2.29 6.52 0.35
C PRO A 267 2.69 6.86 -1.10
N PHE A 268 3.87 7.45 -1.25
CA PHE A 268 4.51 7.69 -2.54
C PHE A 268 5.82 6.91 -2.60
N ARG A 269 5.93 6.00 -3.55
CA ARG A 269 7.13 5.18 -3.75
C ARG A 269 7.68 5.41 -5.15
N ALA A 270 8.97 5.75 -5.21
CA ALA A 270 9.68 6.05 -6.45
C ALA A 270 10.97 5.23 -6.54
N PRO A 271 10.89 3.92 -6.84
CA PRO A 271 12.08 3.09 -6.98
C PRO A 271 12.92 3.53 -8.16
N HIS A 272 14.24 3.46 -7.99
CA HIS A 272 15.19 3.75 -9.06
C HIS A 272 15.09 2.69 -10.17
N HIS A 273 15.33 3.05 -11.44
CA HIS A 273 15.21 2.14 -12.59
C HIS A 273 16.16 0.93 -12.53
N SER A 274 17.27 1.01 -11.74
CA SER A 274 18.17 -0.12 -11.49
C SER A 274 17.65 -1.15 -10.47
N SER A 275 16.48 -0.92 -9.88
CA SER A 275 15.89 -1.81 -8.87
C SER A 275 15.70 -3.22 -9.41
N THR A 276 15.96 -4.22 -8.56
CA THR A 276 15.73 -5.63 -8.89
C THR A 276 14.24 -5.97 -8.83
N ALA A 277 13.87 -7.06 -9.47
CA ALA A 277 12.51 -7.60 -9.39
C ALA A 277 12.07 -7.88 -7.93
N ALA A 278 12.97 -8.42 -7.10
CA ALA A 278 12.71 -8.66 -5.68
C ALA A 278 12.51 -7.36 -4.88
N ALA A 279 13.22 -6.29 -5.22
CA ALA A 279 13.00 -4.98 -4.60
C ALA A 279 11.64 -4.40 -5.00
N LEU A 280 11.22 -4.57 -6.26
CA LEU A 280 9.98 -4.00 -6.77
C LEU A 280 8.73 -4.77 -6.30
N VAL A 281 8.74 -6.10 -6.43
CA VAL A 281 7.57 -6.95 -6.13
C VAL A 281 7.64 -7.56 -4.74
N GLY A 282 8.84 -7.75 -4.21
CA GLY A 282 9.07 -8.44 -2.95
C GLY A 282 9.77 -9.78 -3.13
N GLY A 283 10.24 -10.35 -2.04
CA GLY A 283 10.94 -11.64 -2.06
C GLY A 283 12.16 -11.66 -1.13
N GLY A 284 13.11 -12.52 -1.46
CA GLY A 284 14.35 -12.68 -0.67
C GLY A 284 14.33 -13.86 0.30
N ALA A 285 15.37 -14.06 1.12
CA ALA A 285 15.49 -15.17 2.07
C ALA A 285 14.46 -15.12 3.21
N GLY A 286 14.08 -13.94 3.69
CA GLY A 286 12.85 -13.66 4.45
C GLY A 286 11.92 -12.86 3.55
N PRO A 287 10.69 -13.32 3.25
CA PRO A 287 9.82 -12.61 2.31
C PRO A 287 9.44 -11.26 2.88
N ARG A 288 10.00 -10.21 2.29
CA ARG A 288 9.71 -8.82 2.63
C ARG A 288 8.83 -8.20 1.57
N PRO A 289 7.93 -7.26 1.95
CA PRO A 289 7.15 -6.49 1.00
C PRO A 289 8.09 -5.68 0.09
N GLY A 290 7.79 -5.67 -1.22
CA GLY A 290 8.48 -4.84 -2.21
C GLY A 290 7.85 -3.45 -2.32
N GLU A 291 8.45 -2.59 -3.17
CA GLU A 291 8.00 -1.22 -3.40
C GLU A 291 6.52 -1.15 -3.84
N LEU A 292 6.04 -2.14 -4.58
CA LEU A 292 4.65 -2.24 -5.00
C LEU A 292 3.70 -2.37 -3.79
N THR A 293 4.03 -3.25 -2.83
CA THR A 293 3.27 -3.40 -1.58
C THR A 293 3.42 -2.17 -0.68
N LEU A 294 4.62 -1.58 -0.63
CA LEU A 294 4.86 -0.35 0.14
C LEU A 294 4.08 0.85 -0.42
N ALA A 295 3.70 0.83 -1.70
CA ALA A 295 2.85 1.83 -2.33
C ALA A 295 1.35 1.55 -2.19
N HIS A 296 0.94 0.51 -1.45
CA HIS A 296 -0.47 0.11 -1.32
C HIS A 296 -1.38 1.29 -0.91
N HIS A 297 -2.52 1.46 -1.60
CA HIS A 297 -3.43 2.61 -1.50
C HIS A 297 -2.79 3.99 -1.78
N GLY A 298 -1.62 3.99 -2.39
CA GLY A 298 -0.88 5.20 -2.74
C GLY A 298 -0.41 5.20 -4.19
N VAL A 299 0.73 5.83 -4.43
CA VAL A 299 1.31 6.03 -5.76
C VAL A 299 2.61 5.26 -5.88
N LEU A 300 2.71 4.42 -6.92
CA LEU A 300 3.97 3.87 -7.40
C LEU A 300 4.40 4.68 -8.62
N PHE A 301 5.45 5.47 -8.47
CA PHE A 301 6.03 6.28 -9.53
C PHE A 301 7.26 5.61 -10.12
N LEU A 302 7.21 5.30 -11.41
CA LEU A 302 8.33 4.75 -12.17
C LEU A 302 8.87 5.81 -13.10
N ASP A 303 9.90 6.52 -12.64
CA ASP A 303 10.61 7.47 -13.49
C ASP A 303 11.53 6.73 -14.45
N GLU A 304 11.79 7.33 -15.61
CA GLU A 304 12.60 6.69 -16.67
C GLU A 304 12.13 5.26 -16.99
N LEU A 305 10.82 5.06 -17.13
CA LEU A 305 10.17 3.75 -17.28
C LEU A 305 10.85 2.85 -18.35
N ALA A 306 11.28 3.42 -19.47
CA ALA A 306 11.94 2.67 -20.53
C ALA A 306 13.40 2.28 -20.21
N GLU A 307 13.98 2.75 -19.09
CA GLU A 307 15.31 2.35 -18.63
C GLU A 307 15.28 1.15 -17.68
N PHE A 308 14.12 0.81 -17.15
CA PHE A 308 13.97 -0.44 -16.40
C PHE A 308 14.22 -1.66 -17.27
N ARG A 309 14.76 -2.71 -16.67
CA ARG A 309 14.90 -4.01 -17.35
C ARG A 309 13.51 -4.60 -17.62
N ARG A 310 13.26 -5.00 -18.85
CA ARG A 310 11.95 -5.57 -19.27
C ARG A 310 11.44 -6.69 -18.36
N PRO A 311 12.24 -7.68 -17.91
CA PRO A 311 11.77 -8.74 -17.01
C PRO A 311 11.28 -8.20 -15.66
N VAL A 312 11.81 -7.05 -15.20
CA VAL A 312 11.38 -6.40 -13.94
C VAL A 312 10.01 -5.77 -14.14
N LEU A 313 9.79 -5.05 -15.24
CA LEU A 313 8.51 -4.44 -15.58
C LEU A 313 7.41 -5.48 -15.82
N ASP A 314 7.73 -6.60 -16.48
CA ASP A 314 6.76 -7.64 -16.78
C ASP A 314 6.19 -8.30 -15.50
N GLN A 315 6.93 -8.29 -14.38
CA GLN A 315 6.42 -8.79 -13.09
C GLN A 315 5.34 -7.91 -12.46
N LEU A 316 5.21 -6.65 -12.88
CA LEU A 316 4.13 -5.77 -12.42
C LEU A 316 2.76 -6.13 -13.01
N ARG A 317 2.72 -6.86 -14.14
CA ARG A 317 1.50 -7.09 -14.92
C ARG A 317 0.41 -7.79 -14.13
N GLN A 318 0.73 -8.87 -13.45
CA GLN A 318 -0.22 -9.64 -12.65
C GLN A 318 -0.66 -8.88 -11.40
N PRO A 319 0.25 -8.32 -10.56
CA PRO A 319 -0.15 -7.56 -9.39
C PRO A 319 -1.02 -6.33 -9.69
N LEU A 320 -0.76 -5.61 -10.78
CA LEU A 320 -1.59 -4.47 -11.19
C LEU A 320 -3.02 -4.90 -11.63
N GLU A 321 -3.21 -6.16 -11.97
CA GLU A 321 -4.51 -6.72 -12.33
C GLU A 321 -5.25 -7.29 -11.13
N SER A 322 -4.55 -8.12 -10.33
CA SER A 322 -5.13 -8.79 -9.17
C SER A 322 -5.23 -7.89 -7.93
N GLY A 323 -4.44 -6.81 -7.84
CA GLY A 323 -4.30 -6.00 -6.63
C GLY A 323 -3.48 -6.69 -5.52
N GLU A 324 -2.85 -7.82 -5.83
CA GLU A 324 -2.08 -8.62 -4.88
C GLU A 324 -0.78 -9.14 -5.49
N VAL A 325 0.24 -9.25 -4.66
CA VAL A 325 1.50 -9.94 -4.95
C VAL A 325 1.47 -11.30 -4.30
N LEU A 326 1.67 -12.36 -5.07
CA LEU A 326 1.81 -13.72 -4.58
C LEU A 326 3.30 -14.12 -4.58
N LEU A 327 3.85 -14.35 -3.38
CA LEU A 327 5.21 -14.87 -3.21
C LEU A 327 5.14 -16.35 -2.86
N ALA A 328 5.27 -17.21 -3.87
CA ALA A 328 5.28 -18.65 -3.68
C ALA A 328 6.64 -19.14 -3.20
N ARG A 329 6.67 -19.98 -2.16
CA ARG A 329 7.84 -20.73 -1.67
C ARG A 329 7.49 -22.19 -1.49
N SER A 330 8.53 -23.03 -1.38
CA SER A 330 8.41 -24.48 -1.27
C SER A 330 7.47 -24.96 -0.14
N LYS A 331 7.23 -24.15 0.90
CA LYS A 331 6.38 -24.52 2.04
C LYS A 331 5.21 -23.55 2.31
N GLN A 332 5.22 -22.34 1.74
CA GLN A 332 4.19 -21.34 2.02
C GLN A 332 4.01 -20.37 0.85
N SER A 333 2.78 -19.96 0.60
CA SER A 333 2.44 -18.87 -0.31
C SER A 333 2.01 -17.66 0.50
N LEU A 334 2.72 -16.55 0.36
CA LEU A 334 2.40 -15.30 1.05
C LEU A 334 1.71 -14.35 0.09
N ARG A 335 0.64 -13.71 0.55
CA ARG A 335 -0.10 -12.69 -0.18
C ARG A 335 0.19 -11.33 0.42
N PHE A 336 0.53 -10.38 -0.43
CA PHE A 336 0.71 -8.98 -0.05
C PHE A 336 -0.20 -8.11 -0.90
N PRO A 337 -1.01 -7.23 -0.30
CA PRO A 337 -1.86 -6.32 -1.06
C PRO A 337 -1.01 -5.30 -1.83
N SER A 338 -1.42 -4.96 -3.05
CA SER A 338 -0.69 -4.09 -3.95
C SER A 338 -1.60 -3.20 -4.80
N GLU A 339 -2.66 -2.70 -4.20
CA GLU A 339 -3.56 -1.75 -4.84
C GLU A 339 -2.91 -0.38 -4.95
N VAL A 340 -2.33 -0.08 -6.11
CA VAL A 340 -1.58 1.16 -6.34
C VAL A 340 -2.14 1.96 -7.49
N LEU A 341 -1.93 3.27 -7.46
CA LEU A 341 -2.04 4.13 -8.61
C LEU A 341 -0.65 4.16 -9.28
N LEU A 342 -0.51 3.50 -10.44
CA LEU A 342 0.74 3.48 -11.18
C LEU A 342 0.89 4.77 -11.99
N VAL A 343 2.01 5.47 -11.79
CA VAL A 343 2.42 6.61 -12.60
C VAL A 343 3.75 6.29 -13.25
N GLY A 344 3.77 6.24 -14.58
CA GLY A 344 4.98 6.06 -15.36
C GLY A 344 5.43 7.38 -15.98
N ALA A 345 6.73 7.63 -16.02
CA ALA A 345 7.32 8.72 -16.77
C ALA A 345 8.43 8.21 -17.67
N THR A 346 8.45 8.65 -18.92
CA THR A 346 9.50 8.25 -19.87
C THR A 346 9.82 9.36 -20.85
N ASN A 347 11.01 9.30 -21.43
CA ASN A 347 11.36 10.15 -22.55
C ASN A 347 10.75 9.60 -23.86
N PRO A 348 10.55 10.43 -24.89
CA PRO A 348 9.99 9.98 -26.16
C PRO A 348 10.95 9.13 -27.00
N CYS A 349 12.27 9.20 -26.70
CA CYS A 349 13.32 8.44 -27.35
C CYS A 349 14.59 8.44 -26.49
N PRO A 350 15.65 7.65 -26.83
CA PRO A 350 16.87 7.60 -26.03
C PRO A 350 17.58 8.95 -25.83
N CYS A 351 17.52 9.87 -26.80
CA CYS A 351 18.10 11.22 -26.63
C CYS A 351 17.15 12.20 -25.93
N GLY A 352 15.86 11.84 -25.79
CA GLY A 352 14.84 12.66 -25.11
C GLY A 352 14.15 13.74 -25.94
N TRP A 353 14.60 14.00 -27.17
CA TRP A 353 14.21 15.19 -27.92
C TRP A 353 13.26 14.91 -29.10
N TRP A 354 12.80 13.69 -29.30
CA TRP A 354 11.87 13.40 -30.38
C TRP A 354 10.54 14.14 -30.19
N GLY A 355 10.20 14.98 -31.18
CA GLY A 355 9.01 15.80 -31.16
C GLY A 355 9.16 17.13 -30.40
N ASP A 356 10.36 17.46 -29.87
CA ASP A 356 10.64 18.82 -29.34
C ASP A 356 10.98 19.77 -30.49
N PRO A 357 10.24 20.88 -30.68
CA PRO A 357 10.51 21.81 -31.77
C PRO A 357 11.80 22.59 -31.62
N ARG A 358 12.42 22.61 -30.44
CA ARG A 358 13.61 23.41 -30.12
C ARG A 358 14.92 22.65 -30.32
N GLN A 359 14.87 21.34 -30.23
CA GLN A 359 16.06 20.51 -30.32
C GLN A 359 15.80 19.29 -31.19
N GLY A 360 16.56 19.16 -32.27
CA GLY A 360 16.42 18.04 -33.21
C GLY A 360 16.75 16.69 -32.56
N CYS A 361 15.96 15.70 -32.87
CA CYS A 361 16.21 14.32 -32.44
C CYS A 361 17.16 13.62 -33.43
N GLY A 362 18.30 13.14 -32.96
CA GLY A 362 19.25 12.33 -33.76
C GLY A 362 18.96 10.82 -33.76
N CYS A 363 17.87 10.37 -33.14
CA CYS A 363 17.56 8.94 -33.06
C CYS A 363 16.84 8.45 -34.33
N GLY A 364 17.46 7.51 -35.05
CA GLY A 364 16.79 6.81 -36.14
C GLY A 364 15.58 5.99 -35.67
N GLN A 365 14.66 5.67 -36.58
CA GLN A 365 13.42 4.94 -36.30
C GLN A 365 13.67 3.63 -35.54
N HIS A 366 14.63 2.82 -35.96
CA HIS A 366 14.97 1.56 -35.31
C HIS A 366 15.36 1.74 -33.83
N ARG A 367 16.19 2.75 -33.50
CA ARG A 367 16.59 3.05 -32.11
C ARG A 367 15.40 3.48 -31.26
N ARG A 368 14.43 4.21 -31.83
CA ARG A 368 13.18 4.59 -31.13
C ARG A 368 12.31 3.37 -30.87
N GLN A 369 12.12 2.51 -31.86
CA GLN A 369 11.37 1.26 -31.69
C GLN A 369 12.02 0.34 -30.65
N GLN A 370 13.33 0.19 -30.67
CA GLN A 370 14.07 -0.59 -29.66
C GLN A 370 13.90 0.00 -28.26
N TYR A 371 13.87 1.31 -28.12
CA TYR A 371 13.65 1.99 -26.84
C TYR A 371 12.25 1.67 -26.29
N TRP A 372 11.20 1.80 -27.10
CA TRP A 372 9.84 1.52 -26.69
C TRP A 372 9.56 0.03 -26.51
N SER A 373 10.25 -0.86 -27.20
CA SER A 373 10.10 -2.31 -27.03
C SER A 373 10.52 -2.83 -25.64
N ARG A 374 11.21 -2.02 -24.85
CA ARG A 374 11.52 -2.32 -23.44
C ARG A 374 10.25 -2.32 -22.58
N ILE A 375 9.25 -1.52 -22.94
CA ILE A 375 7.95 -1.51 -22.28
C ILE A 375 7.04 -2.45 -23.09
N SER A 376 6.61 -3.55 -22.47
CA SER A 376 5.76 -4.51 -23.17
C SER A 376 4.38 -3.91 -23.47
N GLY A 377 3.78 -4.28 -24.62
CA GLY A 377 2.43 -3.86 -25.00
C GLY A 377 1.40 -4.09 -23.89
N PRO A 378 1.36 -5.29 -23.26
CA PRO A 378 0.46 -5.55 -22.14
C PRO A 378 0.67 -4.64 -20.93
N LEU A 379 1.87 -4.10 -20.68
CA LEU A 379 2.10 -3.11 -19.63
C LEU A 379 1.63 -1.72 -20.06
N LEU A 380 1.90 -1.32 -21.31
CA LEU A 380 1.35 -0.08 -21.88
C LEU A 380 -0.16 -0.04 -21.83
N ASP A 381 -0.81 -1.16 -22.11
CA ASP A 381 -2.24 -1.31 -21.96
C ASP A 381 -2.76 -1.12 -20.54
N ARG A 382 -1.93 -1.16 -19.51
CA ARG A 382 -2.34 -0.88 -18.13
C ARG A 382 -2.51 0.61 -17.86
N PHE A 383 -1.86 1.47 -18.64
CA PHE A 383 -2.02 2.91 -18.49
C PHE A 383 -3.32 3.37 -19.17
N ASP A 384 -4.26 3.84 -18.36
CA ASP A 384 -5.55 4.35 -18.84
C ASP A 384 -5.41 5.72 -19.46
N LEU A 385 -4.53 6.54 -18.89
CA LEU A 385 -4.24 7.90 -19.29
C LEU A 385 -2.81 7.99 -19.82
N GLN A 386 -2.64 8.54 -21.00
CA GLN A 386 -1.36 8.74 -21.66
C GLN A 386 -1.25 10.19 -22.10
N VAL A 387 -0.28 10.90 -21.54
CA VAL A 387 -0.16 12.35 -21.72
C VAL A 387 1.19 12.73 -22.29
N PRO A 388 1.23 13.38 -23.46
CA PRO A 388 2.44 14.00 -23.99
C PRO A 388 2.72 15.30 -23.24
N LEU A 389 3.93 15.44 -22.72
CA LEU A 389 4.44 16.65 -22.10
C LEU A 389 5.34 17.41 -23.09
N ARG A 390 5.29 18.74 -23.03
CA ARG A 390 6.12 19.59 -23.86
C ARG A 390 6.92 20.55 -22.98
N ASN A 391 8.13 20.86 -23.39
CA ASN A 391 8.86 21.96 -22.77
C ASN A 391 8.16 23.28 -23.10
N GLN A 392 7.82 24.04 -22.08
CA GLN A 392 7.22 25.36 -22.28
C GLN A 392 8.24 26.39 -22.68
N GLN A 393 7.84 27.33 -23.55
CA GLN A 393 8.60 28.53 -23.78
C GLN A 393 8.45 29.47 -22.57
N ARG A 394 9.56 29.94 -22.01
CA ARG A 394 9.54 31.02 -20.99
C ARG A 394 8.75 32.22 -21.55
N GLY A 395 7.65 32.56 -20.87
CA GLY A 395 6.81 33.71 -21.29
C GLY A 395 5.51 33.35 -22.03
N SER A 396 5.33 32.12 -22.51
CA SER A 396 4.05 31.70 -23.11
C SER A 396 3.08 31.23 -22.02
N ARG A 397 2.34 32.17 -21.43
CA ARG A 397 1.20 31.85 -20.55
C ARG A 397 -0.05 31.52 -21.39
N SER A 398 0.04 30.52 -22.28
CA SER A 398 -1.14 30.04 -22.98
C SER A 398 -1.85 28.99 -22.14
N GLY A 399 -3.03 29.31 -21.67
CA GLY A 399 -3.89 28.40 -20.90
C GLY A 399 -4.43 29.04 -19.61
N PRO A 400 -5.42 28.42 -18.99
CA PRO A 400 -5.98 28.92 -17.72
C PRO A 400 -4.92 28.87 -16.61
N ALA A 401 -4.98 29.85 -15.70
CA ALA A 401 -4.09 29.92 -14.53
C ALA A 401 -4.10 28.60 -13.76
N PRO A 402 -2.95 28.16 -13.20
CA PRO A 402 -2.92 26.95 -12.40
C PRO A 402 -3.76 27.12 -11.13
N GLU A 403 -4.60 26.13 -10.85
CA GLU A 403 -5.41 26.05 -9.63
C GLU A 403 -4.57 25.44 -8.50
N ALA A 404 -4.87 25.84 -7.25
CA ALA A 404 -4.26 25.24 -6.07
C ALA A 404 -4.67 23.76 -5.91
N SER A 405 -3.74 22.93 -5.46
CA SER A 405 -4.02 21.50 -5.18
C SER A 405 -5.24 21.30 -4.28
N SER A 406 -5.47 22.19 -3.32
CA SER A 406 -6.63 22.12 -2.40
C SER A 406 -7.99 22.29 -3.11
N VAL A 407 -8.05 23.07 -4.18
CA VAL A 407 -9.27 23.26 -4.98
C VAL A 407 -9.57 22.00 -5.79
N VAL A 408 -8.56 21.48 -6.47
CA VAL A 408 -8.65 20.27 -7.27
C VAL A 408 -8.97 19.05 -6.37
N ALA A 409 -8.31 18.93 -5.22
CA ALA A 409 -8.55 17.85 -4.25
C ALA A 409 -10.02 17.81 -3.78
N ARG A 410 -10.66 18.97 -3.58
CA ARG A 410 -12.10 19.01 -3.24
C ARG A 410 -12.99 18.48 -4.36
N ARG A 411 -12.67 18.76 -5.65
CA ARG A 411 -13.40 18.17 -6.78
C ARG A 411 -13.20 16.66 -6.85
N VAL A 412 -11.95 16.21 -6.69
CA VAL A 412 -11.60 14.78 -6.62
C VAL A 412 -12.38 14.09 -5.50
N GLN A 413 -12.43 14.66 -4.31
CA GLN A 413 -13.16 14.08 -3.18
C GLN A 413 -14.66 13.97 -3.47
N ARG A 414 -15.28 14.99 -4.08
CA ARG A 414 -16.70 14.94 -4.48
C ARG A 414 -16.95 13.84 -5.52
N ALA A 415 -16.09 13.72 -6.53
CA ALA A 415 -16.19 12.66 -7.53
C ALA A 415 -16.06 11.26 -6.89
N ARG A 416 -15.10 11.07 -5.99
CA ARG A 416 -14.94 9.80 -5.25
C ARG A 416 -16.14 9.46 -4.37
N SER A 417 -16.74 10.45 -3.71
CA SER A 417 -17.96 10.22 -2.93
C SER A 417 -19.12 9.72 -3.80
N ARG A 418 -19.25 10.20 -5.05
CA ARG A 418 -20.24 9.69 -6.02
C ARG A 418 -19.93 8.24 -6.42
N MET A 419 -18.66 7.92 -6.67
CA MET A 419 -18.22 6.56 -6.97
C MET A 419 -18.52 5.60 -5.81
N GLN A 420 -18.23 6.02 -4.56
CA GLN A 420 -18.51 5.22 -3.37
C GLN A 420 -20.01 4.89 -3.22
N GLN A 421 -20.89 5.81 -3.58
CA GLN A 421 -22.34 5.60 -3.51
C GLN A 421 -22.87 4.73 -4.66
N ARG A 422 -22.29 4.85 -5.86
CA ARG A 422 -22.77 4.17 -7.08
C ARG A 422 -22.14 2.81 -7.29
N ASN A 423 -20.82 2.69 -7.08
CA ASN A 423 -20.07 1.51 -7.48
C ASN A 423 -20.19 0.39 -6.44
N PRO A 424 -20.30 -0.88 -6.86
CA PRO A 424 -20.31 -2.02 -5.95
C PRO A 424 -19.06 -2.03 -5.06
N GLY A 425 -19.27 -2.17 -3.74
CA GLY A 425 -18.18 -2.12 -2.77
C GLY A 425 -17.46 -0.77 -2.65
N GLY A 426 -18.03 0.31 -3.21
CA GLY A 426 -17.43 1.65 -3.15
C GLY A 426 -16.11 1.80 -3.91
N CYS A 427 -15.82 0.91 -4.87
CA CYS A 427 -14.57 0.92 -5.60
C CYS A 427 -14.44 2.11 -6.56
N SER A 428 -13.20 2.44 -6.94
CA SER A 428 -12.91 3.46 -7.96
C SER A 428 -13.35 2.99 -9.35
N ASN A 429 -13.63 3.92 -10.27
CA ASN A 429 -14.09 3.57 -11.62
C ASN A 429 -13.07 2.72 -12.38
N ALA A 430 -11.77 2.93 -12.20
CA ALA A 430 -10.72 2.13 -12.84
C ALA A 430 -10.76 0.63 -12.46
N ARG A 431 -11.43 0.29 -11.35
CA ARG A 431 -11.55 -1.09 -10.83
C ARG A 431 -12.84 -1.80 -11.20
N LEU A 432 -13.77 -1.12 -11.84
CA LEU A 432 -15.01 -1.72 -12.27
C LEU A 432 -14.73 -2.84 -13.29
N THR A 433 -15.26 -4.01 -13.05
CA THR A 433 -15.30 -5.09 -14.05
C THR A 433 -16.24 -4.72 -15.19
N ALA A 434 -16.15 -5.41 -16.32
CA ALA A 434 -17.03 -5.14 -17.46
C ALA A 434 -18.52 -5.27 -17.09
N ALA A 435 -18.89 -6.27 -16.30
CA ALA A 435 -20.27 -6.45 -15.83
C ALA A 435 -20.71 -5.32 -14.87
N GLN A 436 -19.85 -4.92 -13.94
CA GLN A 436 -20.14 -3.81 -13.03
C GLN A 436 -20.25 -2.48 -13.75
N LEU A 437 -19.37 -2.23 -14.74
CA LEU A 437 -19.43 -1.02 -15.56
C LEU A 437 -20.76 -0.91 -16.30
N GLN A 438 -21.27 -2.00 -16.90
CA GLN A 438 -22.58 -2.01 -17.56
C GLN A 438 -23.71 -1.61 -16.62
N GLY A 439 -23.64 -2.01 -15.34
CA GLY A 439 -24.62 -1.63 -14.33
C GLY A 439 -24.54 -0.18 -13.86
N CYS A 440 -23.31 0.42 -13.89
CA CYS A 440 -23.06 1.78 -13.40
C CYS A 440 -23.05 2.85 -14.49
N LEU A 441 -22.76 2.48 -15.75
CA LEU A 441 -22.59 3.40 -16.86
C LEU A 441 -23.97 3.78 -17.45
N ARG A 442 -24.22 5.08 -17.55
CA ARG A 442 -25.35 5.63 -18.27
C ARG A 442 -24.84 6.62 -19.30
N LEU A 443 -25.07 6.34 -20.57
CA LEU A 443 -24.78 7.24 -21.68
C LEU A 443 -25.99 8.09 -22.00
N SER A 444 -25.80 9.38 -22.34
CA SER A 444 -26.87 10.16 -22.94
C SER A 444 -27.22 9.62 -24.33
N PRO A 445 -28.40 9.88 -24.88
CA PRO A 445 -28.76 9.43 -26.25
C PRO A 445 -27.72 9.87 -27.29
N GLU A 446 -27.24 11.10 -27.19
CA GLU A 446 -26.21 11.67 -28.06
C GLU A 446 -24.85 10.96 -27.89
N ALA A 447 -24.49 10.65 -26.65
CA ALA A 447 -23.27 9.88 -26.34
C ALA A 447 -23.34 8.46 -26.87
N GLN A 448 -24.53 7.85 -26.83
CA GLN A 448 -24.74 6.49 -27.33
C GLN A 448 -24.61 6.44 -28.85
N SER A 449 -25.22 7.41 -29.59
CA SER A 449 -25.04 7.55 -31.00
C SER A 449 -23.58 7.80 -31.37
N TRP A 450 -22.95 8.78 -30.76
CA TRP A 450 -21.55 9.12 -30.98
C TRP A 450 -20.59 7.93 -30.73
N TRP A 451 -20.86 7.14 -29.67
CA TRP A 451 -20.10 5.93 -29.36
C TRP A 451 -20.29 4.81 -30.35
N GLY A 452 -21.54 4.66 -30.91
CA GLY A 452 -21.87 3.70 -31.96
C GLY A 452 -21.19 4.02 -33.31
N ASP A 453 -21.12 5.33 -33.63
CA ASP A 453 -20.52 5.83 -34.87
C ASP A 453 -18.99 5.93 -34.82
N LEU A 454 -18.39 5.68 -33.63
CA LEU A 454 -16.96 5.73 -33.46
C LEU A 454 -16.28 4.53 -34.11
N ASP A 455 -15.66 4.75 -35.25
CA ASP A 455 -14.85 3.77 -35.97
C ASP A 455 -13.37 4.20 -36.00
N PRO A 456 -12.62 3.94 -34.95
CA PRO A 456 -11.21 4.29 -34.89
C PRO A 456 -10.36 3.30 -35.69
N GLU A 457 -9.44 3.82 -36.50
CA GLU A 457 -8.41 3.02 -37.16
C GLU A 457 -7.05 3.13 -36.39
N PRO A 458 -6.47 2.02 -35.92
CA PRO A 458 -7.03 0.66 -35.84
C PRO A 458 -8.18 0.55 -34.84
N PRO A 459 -9.04 -0.49 -34.94
CA PRO A 459 -10.18 -0.67 -34.06
C PRO A 459 -9.75 -0.87 -32.62
N LEU A 460 -10.50 -0.27 -31.66
CA LEU A 460 -10.24 -0.42 -30.24
C LEU A 460 -10.47 -1.87 -29.79
N SER A 461 -9.52 -2.44 -29.08
CA SER A 461 -9.73 -3.73 -28.41
C SER A 461 -10.86 -3.61 -27.36
N GLY A 462 -11.51 -4.72 -27.02
CA GLY A 462 -12.52 -4.73 -25.94
C GLY A 462 -12.01 -4.14 -24.64
N ARG A 463 -10.72 -4.36 -24.32
CA ARG A 463 -10.06 -3.81 -23.14
C ARG A 463 -9.88 -2.30 -23.25
N SER A 464 -9.45 -1.80 -24.41
CA SER A 464 -9.31 -0.36 -24.66
C SER A 464 -10.66 0.36 -24.59
N ARG A 465 -11.73 -0.26 -25.12
CA ARG A 465 -13.10 0.25 -25.00
C ARG A 465 -13.55 0.34 -23.55
N HIS A 466 -13.33 -0.71 -22.76
CA HIS A 466 -13.68 -0.74 -21.34
C HIS A 466 -13.00 0.40 -20.57
N ARG A 467 -11.68 0.58 -20.77
CA ARG A 467 -10.91 1.63 -20.09
C ARG A 467 -11.34 3.04 -20.49
N LEU A 468 -11.63 3.25 -21.76
CA LEU A 468 -12.12 4.53 -22.22
C LEU A 468 -13.45 4.89 -21.55
N LEU A 469 -14.36 3.92 -21.43
CA LEU A 469 -15.63 4.14 -20.75
C LEU A 469 -15.46 4.38 -19.24
N THR A 470 -14.51 3.71 -18.56
CA THR A 470 -14.23 3.98 -17.14
C THR A 470 -13.63 5.36 -16.91
N VAL A 471 -12.77 5.83 -17.83
CA VAL A 471 -12.25 7.21 -17.83
C VAL A 471 -13.36 8.22 -18.07
N ALA A 472 -14.21 8.00 -19.10
CA ALA A 472 -15.35 8.87 -19.39
C ALA A 472 -16.33 8.98 -18.21
N LEU A 473 -16.58 7.87 -17.52
CA LEU A 473 -17.39 7.85 -16.30
C LEU A 473 -16.76 8.68 -15.18
N SER A 474 -15.42 8.66 -15.05
CA SER A 474 -14.70 9.49 -14.07
C SER A 474 -14.76 10.98 -14.41
N LEU A 475 -14.74 11.31 -15.69
CA LEU A 475 -14.93 12.68 -16.18
C LEU A 475 -16.34 13.19 -15.90
N ALA A 476 -17.37 12.36 -16.10
CA ALA A 476 -18.75 12.69 -15.73
C ALA A 476 -18.91 12.92 -14.22
N ASP A 477 -18.26 12.07 -13.37
CA ASP A 477 -18.26 12.26 -11.92
C ASP A 477 -17.60 13.57 -11.50
N LEU A 478 -16.48 13.96 -12.15
CA LEU A 478 -15.81 15.24 -11.91
C LEU A 478 -16.66 16.44 -12.37
N ALA A 479 -17.39 16.30 -13.48
CA ALA A 479 -18.34 17.28 -13.97
C ALA A 479 -19.66 17.33 -13.18
N ALA A 480 -19.82 16.46 -12.18
CA ALA A 480 -21.03 16.29 -11.40
C ALA A 480 -22.25 15.84 -12.24
N SER A 481 -22.03 15.25 -13.43
CA SER A 481 -23.09 14.69 -14.26
C SER A 481 -23.51 13.30 -13.80
N SER A 482 -24.79 12.99 -13.93
CA SER A 482 -25.34 11.64 -13.70
C SER A 482 -25.25 10.72 -14.91
N VAL A 483 -24.94 11.27 -16.09
CA VAL A 483 -24.81 10.57 -17.37
C VAL A 483 -23.49 10.95 -18.03
N VAL A 484 -22.97 10.04 -18.81
CA VAL A 484 -21.77 10.32 -19.65
C VAL A 484 -22.26 10.96 -20.95
N GLU A 485 -21.76 12.15 -21.23
CA GLU A 485 -22.06 12.94 -22.42
C GLU A 485 -20.96 12.78 -23.49
N PRO A 486 -21.20 13.16 -24.77
CA PRO A 486 -20.19 13.05 -25.85
C PRO A 486 -18.86 13.72 -25.52
N GLN A 487 -18.89 14.86 -24.82
CA GLN A 487 -17.70 15.58 -24.39
C GLN A 487 -16.80 14.76 -23.46
N HIS A 488 -17.38 13.95 -22.55
CA HIS A 488 -16.63 13.07 -21.64
C HIS A 488 -15.94 11.95 -22.41
N LEU A 489 -16.60 11.38 -23.43
CA LEU A 489 -16.01 10.37 -24.30
C LEU A 489 -14.89 10.94 -25.17
N ALA A 490 -15.09 12.15 -25.73
CA ALA A 490 -14.07 12.84 -26.50
C ALA A 490 -12.83 13.19 -25.67
N GLU A 491 -13.01 13.71 -24.45
CA GLU A 491 -11.90 13.98 -23.52
C GLU A 491 -11.17 12.70 -23.14
N ALA A 492 -11.88 11.60 -22.87
CA ALA A 492 -11.27 10.30 -22.58
C ALA A 492 -10.41 9.77 -23.73
N LEU A 493 -10.85 9.95 -24.98
CA LEU A 493 -10.07 9.61 -26.19
C LEU A 493 -8.78 10.40 -26.31
N MET A 494 -8.79 11.69 -25.91
CA MET A 494 -7.58 12.51 -25.95
C MET A 494 -6.47 11.95 -25.06
N PHE A 495 -6.81 11.28 -23.97
CA PHE A 495 -5.84 10.64 -23.09
C PHE A 495 -5.26 9.31 -23.62
N ARG A 496 -5.68 8.83 -24.78
CA ARG A 496 -5.14 7.62 -25.43
C ARG A 496 -4.42 7.88 -26.76
N SER A 497 -4.09 9.12 -27.03
CA SER A 497 -3.48 9.55 -28.31
C SER A 497 -2.08 9.00 -28.57
N LEU A 498 -1.34 8.55 -27.54
CA LEU A 498 0.02 8.04 -27.66
C LEU A 498 0.12 6.66 -28.31
N GLU A 499 -0.87 5.79 -28.15
CA GLU A 499 -0.86 4.44 -28.77
C GLU A 499 -0.70 4.49 -30.29
N ARG A 500 -1.22 5.54 -30.92
CA ARG A 500 -1.19 5.74 -32.37
C ARG A 500 0.08 6.41 -32.88
N SER A 501 0.74 7.20 -32.01
CA SER A 501 1.97 7.92 -32.38
C SER A 501 3.22 7.04 -32.31
N VAL A 502 3.22 6.01 -31.49
CA VAL A 502 4.38 5.14 -31.27
C VAL A 502 4.49 4.04 -32.32
N THR A 503 3.38 3.62 -32.94
CA THR A 503 3.30 2.52 -33.93
C THR A 503 3.31 2.97 -35.38
N GLY A 504 3.12 4.27 -35.67
CA GLY A 504 3.03 4.81 -37.03
C GLY A 504 4.23 5.66 -37.44
N ASP A 505 4.42 5.86 -38.75
CA ASP A 505 5.44 6.71 -39.37
C ASP A 505 5.24 8.22 -39.13
N GLY A 506 4.16 8.62 -38.50
CA GLY A 506 3.82 10.00 -38.16
C GLY A 506 4.45 10.44 -36.85
N GLY A 507 5.24 11.52 -36.86
CA GLY A 507 5.75 12.15 -35.65
C GLY A 507 4.66 12.40 -34.60
N PHE A 508 5.05 12.77 -33.37
CA PHE A 508 4.17 13.12 -32.24
C PHE A 508 3.18 14.24 -32.65
N HIS A 509 2.15 13.90 -33.45
CA HIS A 509 1.12 14.83 -33.87
C HIS A 509 -0.17 14.62 -33.05
N PRO A 510 -0.77 15.69 -32.52
CA PRO A 510 -2.10 15.66 -31.93
C PRO A 510 -3.17 15.53 -33.04
N GLY A 511 -3.14 14.40 -33.77
CA GLY A 511 -3.91 14.28 -35.02
C GLY A 511 -5.37 13.89 -34.90
N LEU A 512 -5.87 13.53 -33.71
CA LEU A 512 -7.25 13.04 -33.56
C LEU A 512 -8.30 14.12 -33.27
N ALA A 513 -7.90 15.24 -32.66
CA ALA A 513 -8.84 16.34 -32.39
C ALA A 513 -9.41 16.99 -33.67
N ARG A 514 -8.68 16.93 -34.78
CA ARG A 514 -9.14 17.52 -36.05
C ARG A 514 -10.17 16.65 -36.81
N ARG A 515 -10.22 15.33 -36.59
CA ARG A 515 -11.20 14.46 -37.29
C ARG A 515 -12.52 14.27 -36.51
N ALA A 516 -12.53 14.60 -35.21
CA ALA A 516 -13.75 14.52 -34.40
C ALA A 516 -14.62 15.78 -34.43
N GLY A 517 -14.34 16.74 -35.33
CA GLY A 517 -15.19 17.94 -35.49
C GLY A 517 -15.22 18.90 -34.30
N ILE A 518 -14.26 18.79 -33.36
CA ILE A 518 -14.14 19.67 -32.18
C ILE A 518 -12.93 20.59 -32.41
N ALA A 519 -12.97 21.38 -33.44
CA ALA A 519 -12.15 22.58 -33.60
C ALA A 519 -13.08 23.76 -33.44
N GLY A 520 -13.28 24.21 -32.21
CA GLY A 520 -13.68 25.58 -31.94
C GLY A 520 -12.42 26.43 -32.02
N ASP A 521 -12.55 27.55 -32.73
CA ASP A 521 -11.56 28.59 -32.98
C ASP A 521 -10.72 29.03 -31.76
#